data_30b94c34ebbcaf120083f7155b203ff8
#
_entry.id   30b94c34ebbcaf120083f7155b203ff8
#
_cell.length_a   1.000
_cell.length_b   1.000
_cell.length_c   1.000
_cell.angle_alpha   90.00
_cell.angle_beta   90.00
_cell.angle_gamma   90.00
#
_symmetry.space_group_name_H-M   'P 1'
#
loop_
_entity.id
_entity.type
_entity.pdbx_description
1 polymer ?
#
loop_
_entity_poly.entity_id
_entity_poly.type
_entity_poly.pdbx_seq_one_letter_code
_entity_poly.pdbx_strand_id
1 'polypeptide(L)'
;WTDANGQVHFGQRPAVAGAEKVEVKPQVVERDQLTREREERTSRFYDARRAEQAQASAVAAEQQTKRAQECRELRKRLASIPEGRSYYRDEADGQRSYYSDKQMDTTRQQLQGRVSERCS
;
A
#
# COMPACT_ATOMS: atom_id res chain seq x y z
N TRP A 1 -28.39 -37.84 15.33
CA TRP A 1 -28.94 -39.15 15.66
C TRP A 1 -30.41 -39.04 16.09
N THR A 2 -31.10 -40.10 15.97
CA THR A 2 -32.52 -40.19 16.44
C THR A 2 -32.54 -41.01 17.73
N ASP A 3 -33.27 -40.53 18.73
CA ASP A 3 -33.45 -41.26 19.99
C ASP A 3 -34.58 -42.34 19.90
N ALA A 4 -34.74 -43.13 20.96
CA ALA A 4 -35.76 -44.20 21.03
C ALA A 4 -37.21 -43.68 20.89
N ASN A 5 -37.43 -42.37 21.04
CA ASN A 5 -38.75 -41.73 20.94
C ASN A 5 -38.97 -41.12 19.54
N GLY A 6 -38.00 -41.28 18.62
CA GLY A 6 -38.06 -40.73 17.25
C GLY A 6 -37.69 -39.25 17.16
N GLN A 7 -37.12 -38.64 18.19
CA GLN A 7 -36.66 -37.26 18.19
C GLN A 7 -35.24 -37.13 17.59
N VAL A 8 -35.08 -36.20 16.66
CA VAL A 8 -33.78 -35.95 16.01
C VAL A 8 -32.95 -34.98 16.84
N HIS A 9 -31.72 -35.37 17.19
CA HIS A 9 -30.75 -34.59 17.92
C HIS A 9 -29.54 -34.30 17.06
N PHE A 10 -28.98 -33.10 17.18
CA PHE A 10 -27.74 -32.67 16.48
C PHE A 10 -26.61 -32.59 17.49
N GLY A 11 -25.51 -33.31 17.21
CA GLY A 11 -24.31 -33.29 18.05
C GLY A 11 -23.29 -34.33 17.62
N GLN A 12 -22.08 -34.25 18.17
CA GLN A 12 -20.95 -35.11 17.75
C GLN A 12 -21.04 -36.52 18.40
N ARG A 13 -21.77 -36.68 19.51
CA ARG A 13 -21.90 -37.96 20.19
C ARG A 13 -23.35 -38.16 20.68
N PRO A 14 -23.97 -39.29 20.42
CA PRO A 14 -25.27 -39.62 20.99
C PRO A 14 -25.15 -39.80 22.51
N ALA A 15 -26.08 -39.20 23.24
CA ALA A 15 -26.14 -39.30 24.71
C ALA A 15 -26.71 -40.64 25.22
N VAL A 16 -27.27 -41.46 24.33
CA VAL A 16 -27.95 -42.69 24.68
C VAL A 16 -27.45 -43.87 23.84
N ALA A 17 -27.25 -45.02 24.48
CA ALA A 17 -26.91 -46.27 23.78
C ALA A 17 -28.13 -46.73 22.93
N GLY A 18 -27.89 -47.00 21.66
CA GLY A 18 -28.93 -47.39 20.69
C GLY A 18 -29.44 -46.30 19.77
N ALA A 19 -28.84 -45.10 19.81
CA ALA A 19 -29.16 -44.04 18.86
C ALA A 19 -28.63 -44.38 17.44
N GLU A 20 -29.52 -44.26 16.44
CA GLU A 20 -29.19 -44.51 15.04
C GLU A 20 -28.56 -43.28 14.40
N LYS A 21 -27.43 -43.46 13.72
CA LYS A 21 -26.73 -42.40 13.00
C LYS A 21 -27.48 -42.01 11.74
N VAL A 22 -28.01 -40.81 11.71
CA VAL A 22 -28.65 -40.25 10.50
C VAL A 22 -27.57 -39.60 9.62
N GLU A 23 -27.40 -40.10 8.42
CA GLU A 23 -26.51 -39.53 7.40
C GLU A 23 -27.23 -38.35 6.74
N VAL A 24 -26.81 -37.13 7.11
CA VAL A 24 -27.28 -35.91 6.45
C VAL A 24 -26.50 -35.72 5.16
N LYS A 25 -27.13 -35.99 4.03
CA LYS A 25 -26.55 -35.67 2.73
C LYS A 25 -26.65 -34.15 2.50
N PRO A 26 -25.55 -33.46 2.24
CA PRO A 26 -25.62 -32.02 1.92
C PRO A 26 -26.50 -31.86 0.66
N GLN A 27 -27.52 -31.02 0.76
CA GLN A 27 -28.28 -30.62 -0.43
C GLN A 27 -27.41 -29.75 -1.31
N VAL A 28 -26.82 -30.34 -2.32
CA VAL A 28 -26.18 -29.58 -3.41
C VAL A 28 -27.30 -29.11 -4.33
N VAL A 29 -27.78 -27.90 -4.09
CA VAL A 29 -28.65 -27.23 -5.07
C VAL A 29 -27.80 -26.86 -6.27
N GLU A 30 -28.03 -27.53 -7.40
CA GLU A 30 -27.41 -27.12 -8.66
C GLU A 30 -27.84 -25.70 -8.98
N ARG A 31 -26.86 -24.80 -9.05
CA ARG A 31 -27.12 -23.40 -9.42
C ARG A 31 -27.54 -23.33 -10.86
N ASP A 32 -28.63 -22.65 -11.15
CA ASP A 32 -29.10 -22.44 -12.51
C ASP A 32 -28.11 -21.58 -13.31
N GLN A 33 -28.19 -21.61 -14.62
CA GLN A 33 -27.28 -20.89 -15.51
C GLN A 33 -27.33 -19.38 -15.27
N LEU A 34 -28.51 -18.81 -15.03
CA LEU A 34 -28.67 -17.38 -14.79
C LEU A 34 -27.98 -16.93 -13.50
N THR A 35 -28.01 -17.75 -12.46
CA THR A 35 -27.31 -17.49 -11.22
C THR A 35 -25.81 -17.52 -11.41
N ARG A 36 -25.27 -18.49 -12.15
CA ARG A 36 -23.83 -18.56 -12.49
C ARG A 36 -23.38 -17.33 -13.28
N GLU A 37 -24.13 -16.91 -14.28
CA GLU A 37 -23.81 -15.71 -15.09
C GLU A 37 -23.85 -14.41 -14.25
N ARG A 38 -24.76 -14.31 -13.29
CA ARG A 38 -24.79 -13.16 -12.36
C ARG A 38 -23.58 -13.16 -11.43
N GLU A 39 -23.23 -14.32 -10.88
CA GLU A 39 -22.07 -14.48 -10.02
C GLU A 39 -20.76 -14.15 -10.77
N GLU A 40 -20.61 -14.61 -12.01
CA GLU A 40 -19.48 -14.27 -12.84
C GLU A 40 -19.37 -12.78 -13.14
N ARG A 41 -20.48 -12.14 -13.50
CA ARG A 41 -20.49 -10.69 -13.74
C ARG A 41 -20.11 -9.92 -12.48
N THR A 42 -20.66 -10.31 -11.35
CA THR A 42 -20.35 -9.70 -10.05
C THR A 42 -18.88 -9.91 -9.69
N SER A 43 -18.36 -11.12 -9.86
CA SER A 43 -16.94 -11.42 -9.63
C SER A 43 -16.04 -10.55 -10.51
N ARG A 44 -16.29 -10.50 -11.83
CA ARG A 44 -15.53 -9.67 -12.77
C ARG A 44 -15.56 -8.19 -12.40
N PHE A 45 -16.72 -7.69 -11.97
CA PHE A 45 -16.84 -6.30 -11.51
C PHE A 45 -15.96 -6.02 -10.28
N TYR A 46 -16.03 -6.87 -9.27
CA TYR A 46 -15.19 -6.70 -8.07
C TYR A 46 -13.71 -6.94 -8.34
N ASP A 47 -13.36 -7.86 -9.23
CA ASP A 47 -11.97 -8.08 -9.65
C ASP A 47 -11.41 -6.85 -10.35
N ALA A 48 -12.17 -6.25 -11.27
CA ALA A 48 -11.77 -5.02 -11.93
C ALA A 48 -11.58 -3.86 -10.93
N ARG A 49 -12.51 -3.69 -9.98
CA ARG A 49 -12.39 -2.66 -8.93
C ARG A 49 -11.18 -2.88 -8.04
N ARG A 50 -10.88 -4.12 -7.66
CA ARG A 50 -9.67 -4.45 -6.89
C ARG A 50 -8.39 -4.15 -7.68
N ALA A 51 -8.38 -4.48 -8.97
CA ALA A 51 -7.25 -4.18 -9.84
C ALA A 51 -7.02 -2.67 -10.00
N GLU A 52 -8.06 -1.87 -10.20
CA GLU A 52 -7.98 -0.41 -10.24
C GLU A 52 -7.44 0.17 -8.93
N GLN A 53 -7.95 -0.27 -7.79
CA GLN A 53 -7.47 0.17 -6.48
C GLN A 53 -6.00 -0.22 -6.24
N ALA A 54 -5.62 -1.43 -6.61
CA ALA A 54 -4.24 -1.90 -6.50
C ALA A 54 -3.30 -1.05 -7.37
N GLN A 55 -3.70 -0.74 -8.60
CA GLN A 55 -2.94 0.11 -9.50
C GLN A 55 -2.82 1.55 -8.96
N ALA A 56 -3.92 2.14 -8.49
CA ALA A 56 -3.91 3.48 -7.90
C ALA A 56 -3.02 3.55 -6.66
N SER A 57 -3.08 2.55 -5.78
CA SER A 57 -2.22 2.48 -4.59
C SER A 57 -0.74 2.30 -4.94
N ALA A 58 -0.43 1.51 -5.97
CA ALA A 58 0.95 1.33 -6.45
C ALA A 58 1.53 2.64 -7.01
N VAL A 59 0.75 3.37 -7.83
CA VAL A 59 1.16 4.69 -8.35
C VAL A 59 1.37 5.69 -7.22
N ALA A 60 0.44 5.74 -6.24
CA ALA A 60 0.57 6.62 -5.07
C ALA A 60 1.82 6.29 -4.24
N ALA A 61 2.11 5.02 -4.01
CA ALA A 61 3.30 4.57 -3.29
C ALA A 61 4.60 4.94 -4.03
N GLU A 62 4.62 4.80 -5.36
CA GLU A 62 5.78 5.21 -6.17
C GLU A 62 6.02 6.72 -6.09
N GLN A 63 4.95 7.53 -6.20
CA GLN A 63 5.05 8.98 -6.07
C GLN A 63 5.54 9.39 -4.68
N GLN A 64 5.05 8.74 -3.63
CA GLN A 64 5.50 8.99 -2.26
C GLN A 64 6.99 8.65 -2.09
N THR A 65 7.43 7.55 -2.65
CA THR A 65 8.85 7.14 -2.63
C THR A 65 9.74 8.17 -3.34
N LYS A 66 9.32 8.63 -4.53
CA LYS A 66 10.04 9.68 -5.28
C LYS A 66 10.14 10.98 -4.48
N ARG A 67 9.02 11.43 -3.88
CA ARG A 67 9.02 12.62 -3.00
C ARG A 67 9.97 12.46 -1.82
N ALA A 68 9.93 11.31 -1.15
CA ALA A 68 10.78 11.04 -0.01
C ALA A 68 12.28 11.05 -0.39
N GLN A 69 12.62 10.53 -1.58
CA GLN A 69 13.99 10.59 -2.11
C GLN A 69 14.40 12.02 -2.42
N GLU A 70 13.58 12.77 -3.16
CA GLU A 70 13.82 14.19 -3.46
C GLU A 70 14.04 15.01 -2.18
N CYS A 71 13.20 14.80 -1.17
CA CYS A 71 13.34 15.48 0.11
C CYS A 71 14.63 15.14 0.85
N ARG A 72 15.05 13.87 0.83
CA ARG A 72 16.32 13.48 1.41
C ARG A 72 17.50 14.19 0.71
N GLU A 73 17.48 14.24 -0.61
CA GLU A 73 18.53 14.91 -1.38
C GLU A 73 18.54 16.44 -1.15
N LEU A 74 17.38 17.08 -1.11
CA LEU A 74 17.28 18.52 -0.82
C LEU A 74 17.84 18.84 0.58
N ARG A 75 17.45 18.08 1.60
CA ARG A 75 17.95 18.25 2.97
C ARG A 75 19.45 17.98 3.05
N LYS A 76 19.96 16.96 2.35
CA LYS A 76 21.39 16.65 2.29
C LYS A 76 22.18 17.80 1.65
N ARG A 77 21.68 18.35 0.54
CA ARG A 77 22.30 19.52 -0.10
C ARG A 77 22.32 20.73 0.84
N LEU A 78 21.22 21.02 1.48
CA LEU A 78 21.14 22.12 2.45
C LEU A 78 22.14 21.91 3.60
N ALA A 79 22.24 20.70 4.13
CA ALA A 79 23.17 20.35 5.19
C ALA A 79 24.65 20.42 4.75
N SER A 80 24.93 20.27 3.45
CA SER A 80 26.31 20.33 2.90
C SER A 80 26.86 21.76 2.78
N ILE A 81 26.00 22.78 2.88
CA ILE A 81 26.41 24.20 2.77
C ILE A 81 26.08 25.01 4.03
N PRO A 82 26.60 24.60 5.21
CA PRO A 82 26.40 25.38 6.44
C PRO A 82 26.94 26.80 6.31
N GLU A 83 26.45 27.70 7.14
CA GLU A 83 26.95 29.07 7.25
C GLU A 83 28.40 29.10 7.78
N GLY A 84 29.10 30.20 7.50
CA GLY A 84 30.45 30.44 8.02
C GLY A 84 31.55 29.64 7.36
N ARG A 85 31.29 29.05 6.20
CA ARG A 85 32.33 28.35 5.37
C ARG A 85 32.42 28.97 4.01
N SER A 86 33.67 29.04 3.48
CA SER A 86 33.94 29.45 2.10
C SER A 86 33.79 28.27 1.17
N TYR A 87 33.11 28.48 0.05
CA TYR A 87 32.86 27.48 -0.99
C TYR A 87 33.47 27.95 -2.30
N TYR A 88 34.01 27.03 -3.07
CA TYR A 88 34.63 27.31 -4.38
C TYR A 88 34.21 26.23 -5.38
N ARG A 89 34.40 26.58 -6.65
CA ARG A 89 34.38 25.62 -7.76
C ARG A 89 35.75 25.65 -8.44
N ASP A 90 36.16 24.50 -8.92
CA ASP A 90 37.34 24.40 -9.76
C ASP A 90 36.97 24.82 -11.19
N GLU A 91 37.68 25.79 -11.74
CA GLU A 91 37.55 26.23 -13.13
C GLU A 91 38.30 25.30 -14.07
N ALA A 92 38.01 25.35 -15.39
CA ALA A 92 38.65 24.50 -16.41
C ALA A 92 40.18 24.72 -16.54
N ASP A 93 40.69 25.87 -16.13
CA ASP A 93 42.12 26.23 -16.10
C ASP A 93 42.87 25.80 -14.82
N GLY A 94 42.18 25.10 -13.90
CA GLY A 94 42.71 24.65 -12.61
C GLY A 94 42.70 25.71 -11.51
N GLN A 95 42.17 26.91 -11.77
CA GLN A 95 41.97 27.93 -10.76
C GLN A 95 40.69 27.71 -9.96
N ARG A 96 40.64 28.25 -8.72
CA ARG A 96 39.48 28.20 -7.86
C ARG A 96 38.73 29.53 -7.88
N SER A 97 37.44 29.46 -8.20
CA SER A 97 36.52 30.59 -8.11
C SER A 97 35.68 30.46 -6.88
N TYR A 98 35.76 31.43 -5.95
CA TYR A 98 35.04 31.43 -4.69
C TYR A 98 33.65 32.06 -4.83
N TYR A 99 32.65 31.45 -4.22
CA TYR A 99 31.34 32.03 -4.11
C TYR A 99 31.31 33.10 -3.04
N SER A 100 30.60 34.21 -3.29
CA SER A 100 30.36 35.23 -2.29
C SER A 100 29.36 34.77 -1.23
N ASP A 101 29.39 35.33 -0.02
CA ASP A 101 28.46 35.07 1.04
C ASP A 101 27.00 35.27 0.57
N LYS A 102 26.74 36.35 -0.17
CA LYS A 102 25.42 36.63 -0.75
C LYS A 102 24.93 35.56 -1.69
N GLN A 103 25.82 35.00 -2.55
CA GLN A 103 25.45 33.88 -3.43
C GLN A 103 25.09 32.63 -2.62
N MET A 104 25.85 32.35 -1.59
CA MET A 104 25.60 31.20 -0.72
C MET A 104 24.32 31.35 0.10
N ASP A 105 24.05 32.54 0.61
CA ASP A 105 22.80 32.82 1.34
C ASP A 105 21.56 32.69 0.44
N THR A 106 21.65 33.22 -0.77
CA THR A 106 20.59 33.06 -1.77
C THR A 106 20.34 31.58 -2.09
N THR A 107 21.42 30.81 -2.25
CA THR A 107 21.30 29.36 -2.50
C THR A 107 20.68 28.62 -1.33
N ARG A 108 21.05 28.96 -0.07
CA ARG A 108 20.45 28.37 1.13
C ARG A 108 18.94 28.70 1.22
N GLN A 109 18.58 29.95 0.99
CA GLN A 109 17.18 30.38 0.99
C GLN A 109 16.34 29.64 -0.05
N GLN A 110 16.87 29.51 -1.27
CA GLN A 110 16.21 28.74 -2.33
C GLN A 110 16.03 27.26 -1.95
N LEU A 111 17.07 26.62 -1.39
CA LEU A 111 16.97 25.24 -0.92
C LEU A 111 16.00 25.07 0.23
N GLN A 112 15.97 26.00 1.20
CA GLN A 112 15.01 26.01 2.31
C GLN A 112 13.58 26.14 1.79
N GLY A 113 13.33 27.05 0.84
CA GLY A 113 12.03 27.18 0.18
C GLY A 113 11.60 25.87 -0.49
N ARG A 114 12.48 25.24 -1.24
CA ARG A 114 12.17 23.94 -1.88
C ARG A 114 11.93 22.83 -0.86
N VAL A 115 12.66 22.78 0.24
CA VAL A 115 12.42 21.82 1.33
C VAL A 115 11.04 22.06 1.95
N SER A 116 10.66 23.31 2.22
CA SER A 116 9.33 23.60 2.81
C SER A 116 8.18 23.23 1.86
N GLU A 117 8.34 23.46 0.55
CA GLU A 117 7.31 23.15 -0.45
C GLU A 117 7.16 21.65 -0.73
N ARG A 118 8.28 20.91 -0.77
CA ARG A 118 8.31 19.52 -1.23
C ARG A 118 8.28 18.48 -0.12
N CYS A 119 8.67 18.89 1.10
CA CYS A 119 8.90 17.96 2.22
C CYS A 119 7.88 18.09 3.36
N SER A 120 6.89 18.91 3.18
CA SER A 120 5.77 19.03 4.14
C SER A 120 4.71 17.96 3.92
#